data_7c0303571cbb5f0ba78a79b0392291a8
#
_entry.id   7c0303571cbb5f0ba78a79b0392291a8
#
_cell.length_a   1.000
_cell.length_b   1.000
_cell.length_c   1.000
_cell.angle_alpha   90.00
_cell.angle_beta   90.00
_cell.angle_gamma   90.00
#
_symmetry.space_group_name_H-M   'P 1'
#
loop_
_entity.id
_entity.type
_entity.pdbx_description
1 polymer ?
#
loop_
_entity_poly.entity_id
_entity_poly.type
_entity_poly.pdbx_seq_one_letter_code
_entity_poly.pdbx_strand_id
1 'polypeptide(L)'
;PDIEEFIETKAREEDKIRALRDAGFDMDLGGRDIVSVQYQNANNSVRVSDAFMTAVEQGQPFGLTSRTEPGKVLDTVDAKELFGKIAQAAWECADPGLQYDDTINAWHTTPNSGRINASNPCSEYMSLDNSSCNLASLNLLKFLDEDDHFDVGRFTKAVELVITAMDISICFADFPTEAICETTRNFRQL
;
A
#
# COMPACT_ATOMS: atom_id res chain seq x y z
N PRO A 1 -12.93 -10.04 -14.59
CA PRO A 1 -14.19 -10.54 -14.02
C PRO A 1 -14.24 -10.43 -12.49
N ASP A 2 -13.09 -10.44 -11.81
CA ASP A 2 -12.94 -10.46 -10.35
C ASP A 2 -12.62 -9.09 -9.72
N ILE A 3 -12.41 -8.07 -10.51
CA ILE A 3 -12.02 -6.74 -9.99
C ILE A 3 -13.10 -6.10 -9.13
N GLU A 4 -14.36 -6.22 -9.49
CA GLU A 4 -15.46 -5.67 -8.71
C GLU A 4 -15.58 -6.39 -7.36
N GLU A 5 -15.49 -7.71 -7.36
CA GLU A 5 -15.48 -8.49 -6.12
C GLU A 5 -14.29 -8.11 -5.21
N PHE A 6 -13.11 -7.88 -5.80
CA PHE A 6 -11.93 -7.42 -5.06
C PHE A 6 -12.13 -6.05 -4.42
N ILE A 7 -12.71 -5.08 -5.16
CA ILE A 7 -13.00 -3.73 -4.66
C ILE A 7 -13.95 -3.80 -3.44
N GLU A 8 -14.97 -4.64 -3.52
CA GLU A 8 -16.02 -4.74 -2.50
C GLU A 8 -15.65 -5.65 -1.33
N THR A 9 -14.51 -6.35 -1.38
CA THR A 9 -14.14 -7.38 -0.40
C THR A 9 -14.27 -6.90 1.04
N LYS A 10 -13.68 -5.75 1.38
CA LYS A 10 -13.72 -5.22 2.75
C LYS A 10 -15.04 -4.53 3.10
N ALA A 11 -15.69 -3.86 2.15
CA ALA A 11 -17.00 -3.28 2.38
C ALA A 11 -18.04 -4.35 2.79
N ARG A 12 -17.96 -5.53 2.17
CA ARG A 12 -18.80 -6.69 2.56
C ARG A 12 -18.47 -7.22 3.95
N GLU A 13 -17.23 -7.18 4.38
CA GLU A 13 -16.87 -7.56 5.77
C GLU A 13 -17.34 -6.51 6.78
N GLU A 14 -17.33 -5.22 6.44
CA GLU A 14 -17.93 -4.17 7.27
C GLU A 14 -19.45 -4.36 7.45
N ASP A 15 -20.16 -4.77 6.42
CA ASP A 15 -21.59 -5.11 6.52
C ASP A 15 -21.81 -6.29 7.48
N LYS A 16 -20.93 -7.30 7.46
CA LYS A 16 -20.98 -8.41 8.43
C LYS A 16 -20.71 -7.91 9.86
N ILE A 17 -19.72 -7.01 10.05
CA ILE A 17 -19.42 -6.41 11.36
C ILE A 17 -20.65 -5.69 11.90
N ARG A 18 -21.31 -4.88 11.07
CA ARG A 18 -22.55 -4.17 11.47
C ARG A 18 -23.65 -5.14 11.87
N ALA A 19 -23.92 -6.14 11.04
CA ALA A 19 -24.95 -7.14 11.31
C ALA A 19 -24.67 -7.96 12.58
N LEU A 20 -23.42 -8.34 12.81
CA LEU A 20 -23.02 -9.09 14.02
C LEU A 20 -23.09 -8.21 15.26
N ARG A 21 -22.68 -6.94 15.18
CA ARG A 21 -22.81 -5.97 16.28
C ARG A 21 -24.27 -5.76 16.66
N ASP A 22 -25.17 -5.62 15.69
CA ASP A 22 -26.60 -5.48 15.90
C ASP A 22 -27.21 -6.74 16.55
N ALA A 23 -26.65 -7.91 16.28
CA ALA A 23 -27.01 -9.18 16.93
C ALA A 23 -26.37 -9.37 18.33
N GLY A 24 -25.58 -8.42 18.81
CA GLY A 24 -25.01 -8.41 20.17
C GLY A 24 -23.63 -9.07 20.30
N PHE A 25 -22.91 -9.33 19.18
CA PHE A 25 -21.54 -9.81 19.20
C PHE A 25 -20.54 -8.67 19.48
N ASP A 26 -19.42 -9.00 20.12
CA ASP A 26 -18.34 -8.08 20.43
C ASP A 26 -17.43 -7.89 19.23
N MET A 27 -17.76 -6.89 18.40
CA MET A 27 -17.09 -6.57 17.14
C MET A 27 -16.10 -5.39 17.26
N ASP A 28 -15.70 -4.99 18.46
CA ASP A 28 -14.65 -4.00 18.66
C ASP A 28 -13.28 -4.56 18.22
N LEU A 29 -12.32 -3.69 17.87
CA LEU A 29 -11.00 -4.11 17.36
C LEU A 29 -10.24 -5.09 18.26
N GLY A 30 -10.48 -5.03 19.59
CA GLY A 30 -9.96 -6.00 20.57
C GLY A 30 -10.99 -7.00 21.04
N GLY A 31 -12.19 -7.00 20.46
CA GLY A 31 -13.28 -7.87 20.82
C GLY A 31 -13.02 -9.33 20.48
N ARG A 32 -13.65 -10.23 21.23
CA ARG A 32 -13.45 -11.67 21.05
C ARG A 32 -14.06 -12.22 19.76
N ASP A 33 -15.08 -11.53 19.22
CA ASP A 33 -15.84 -12.00 18.06
C ASP A 33 -15.32 -11.42 16.72
N ILE A 34 -14.44 -10.40 16.76
CA ILE A 34 -13.87 -9.76 15.55
C ILE A 34 -13.10 -10.75 14.66
N VAL A 35 -12.57 -11.82 15.23
CA VAL A 35 -11.85 -12.88 14.50
C VAL A 35 -12.74 -13.66 13.53
N SER A 36 -14.06 -13.52 13.62
CA SER A 36 -15.03 -14.17 12.71
C SER A 36 -15.15 -13.48 11.36
N VAL A 37 -14.63 -12.25 11.21
CA VAL A 37 -14.58 -11.52 9.94
C VAL A 37 -13.19 -11.59 9.33
N GLN A 38 -13.13 -11.49 7.99
CA GLN A 38 -11.90 -11.69 7.23
C GLN A 38 -11.24 -10.36 6.84
N TYR A 39 -10.03 -10.43 6.35
CA TYR A 39 -9.25 -9.33 5.75
C TYR A 39 -8.95 -8.14 6.66
N GLN A 40 -9.11 -8.26 8.00
CA GLN A 40 -8.86 -7.16 8.94
C GLN A 40 -7.38 -6.72 8.95
N ASN A 41 -6.46 -7.64 8.66
CA ASN A 41 -5.03 -7.39 8.60
C ASN A 41 -4.49 -7.28 7.15
N ALA A 42 -5.37 -7.21 6.15
CA ALA A 42 -4.99 -7.01 4.76
C ALA A 42 -5.18 -5.55 4.35
N ASN A 43 -4.23 -4.99 3.63
CA ASN A 43 -4.37 -3.69 2.96
C ASN A 43 -4.43 -3.95 1.46
N ASN A 44 -5.57 -3.66 0.85
CA ASN A 44 -5.80 -3.89 -0.56
C ASN A 44 -5.61 -2.58 -1.34
N SER A 45 -5.02 -2.65 -2.51
CA SER A 45 -4.91 -1.50 -3.42
C SER A 45 -5.28 -1.91 -4.84
N VAL A 46 -5.96 -1.00 -5.53
CA VAL A 46 -6.21 -1.11 -6.97
C VAL A 46 -5.17 -0.25 -7.70
N ARG A 47 -4.50 -0.84 -8.67
CA ARG A 47 -3.53 -0.13 -9.51
C ARG A 47 -4.17 0.19 -10.84
N VAL A 48 -4.26 1.47 -11.17
CA VAL A 48 -4.91 1.99 -12.38
C VAL A 48 -3.88 2.56 -13.35
N SER A 49 -4.15 2.41 -14.66
CA SER A 49 -3.34 3.00 -15.73
C SER A 49 -3.85 4.37 -16.15
N ASP A 50 -3.01 5.16 -16.83
CA ASP A 50 -3.42 6.42 -17.46
C ASP A 50 -4.53 6.19 -18.48
N ALA A 51 -4.52 5.07 -19.20
CA ALA A 51 -5.59 4.69 -20.13
C ALA A 51 -6.94 4.50 -19.41
N PHE A 52 -6.95 3.87 -18.23
CA PHE A 52 -8.16 3.75 -17.42
C PHE A 52 -8.65 5.12 -16.94
N MET A 53 -7.75 5.95 -16.40
CA MET A 53 -8.13 7.28 -15.93
C MET A 53 -8.65 8.18 -17.05
N THR A 54 -8.06 8.10 -18.24
CA THR A 54 -8.58 8.79 -19.43
C THR A 54 -9.99 8.32 -19.79
N ALA A 55 -10.25 7.02 -19.73
CA ALA A 55 -11.59 6.47 -19.95
C ALA A 55 -12.60 6.96 -18.90
N VAL A 56 -12.19 7.06 -17.63
CA VAL A 56 -13.01 7.64 -16.54
C VAL A 56 -13.38 9.09 -16.85
N GLU A 57 -12.41 9.94 -17.20
CA GLU A 57 -12.63 11.35 -17.51
C GLU A 57 -13.55 11.56 -18.72
N GLN A 58 -13.40 10.72 -19.73
CA GLN A 58 -14.16 10.80 -20.97
C GLN A 58 -15.50 10.05 -20.91
N GLY A 59 -15.79 9.33 -19.83
CA GLY A 59 -17.00 8.50 -19.70
C GLY A 59 -17.05 7.38 -20.74
N GLN A 60 -15.92 6.74 -21.00
CA GLN A 60 -15.80 5.68 -22.01
C GLN A 60 -15.75 4.29 -21.36
N PRO A 61 -16.13 3.25 -22.13
CA PRO A 61 -15.92 1.87 -21.69
C PRO A 61 -14.43 1.55 -21.62
N PHE A 62 -14.06 0.64 -20.68
CA PHE A 62 -12.71 0.17 -20.50
C PHE A 62 -12.66 -1.36 -20.55
N GLY A 63 -11.73 -1.91 -21.36
CA GLY A 63 -11.53 -3.34 -21.52
C GLY A 63 -10.71 -3.96 -20.41
N LEU A 64 -11.24 -4.96 -19.72
CA LEU A 64 -10.51 -5.79 -18.78
C LEU A 64 -9.73 -6.86 -19.52
N THR A 65 -8.40 -6.81 -19.43
CA THR A 65 -7.52 -7.69 -20.21
C THR A 65 -7.09 -8.93 -19.43
N SER A 66 -6.88 -10.01 -20.16
CA SER A 66 -6.32 -11.26 -19.62
C SER A 66 -4.87 -11.08 -19.17
N ARG A 67 -4.52 -11.66 -18.02
CA ARG A 67 -3.13 -11.71 -17.57
C ARG A 67 -2.34 -12.85 -18.19
N THR A 68 -3.02 -13.90 -18.64
CA THR A 68 -2.39 -15.09 -19.23
C THR A 68 -2.36 -15.05 -20.75
N GLU A 69 -3.23 -14.26 -21.38
CA GLU A 69 -3.33 -14.12 -22.84
C GLU A 69 -3.19 -12.61 -23.19
N PRO A 70 -1.96 -12.12 -23.45
CA PRO A 70 -1.73 -10.70 -23.71
C PRO A 70 -2.59 -10.16 -24.86
N GLY A 71 -3.22 -8.99 -24.63
CA GLY A 71 -4.08 -8.32 -25.60
C GLY A 71 -5.52 -8.85 -25.71
N LYS A 72 -5.85 -9.96 -25.05
CA LYS A 72 -7.22 -10.48 -25.02
C LYS A 72 -8.06 -9.69 -24.01
N VAL A 73 -9.10 -9.05 -24.49
CA VAL A 73 -10.14 -8.44 -23.64
C VAL A 73 -11.10 -9.54 -23.19
N LEU A 74 -11.27 -9.68 -21.86
CA LEU A 74 -12.17 -10.67 -21.26
C LEU A 74 -13.56 -10.11 -21.04
N ASP A 75 -13.63 -8.81 -20.71
CA ASP A 75 -14.86 -8.11 -20.42
C ASP A 75 -14.68 -6.61 -20.67
N THR A 76 -15.78 -5.86 -20.74
CA THR A 76 -15.76 -4.41 -20.92
C THR A 76 -16.72 -3.78 -19.89
N VAL A 77 -16.19 -2.84 -19.12
CA VAL A 77 -16.90 -2.15 -18.04
C VAL A 77 -17.03 -0.66 -18.34
N ASP A 78 -18.00 0.01 -17.74
CA ASP A 78 -18.01 1.46 -17.67
C ASP A 78 -16.91 1.93 -16.71
N ALA A 79 -15.94 2.69 -17.24
CA ALA A 79 -14.78 3.11 -16.46
C ALA A 79 -15.18 4.03 -15.30
N LYS A 80 -16.15 4.93 -15.52
CA LYS A 80 -16.61 5.87 -14.52
C LYS A 80 -17.39 5.18 -13.40
N GLU A 81 -18.21 4.19 -13.76
CA GLU A 81 -18.94 3.38 -12.79
C GLU A 81 -17.96 2.56 -11.93
N LEU A 82 -16.98 1.90 -12.56
CA LEU A 82 -15.96 1.12 -11.83
C LEU A 82 -15.13 2.01 -10.90
N PHE A 83 -14.73 3.21 -11.35
CA PHE A 83 -14.03 4.16 -10.50
C PHE A 83 -14.91 4.64 -9.33
N GLY A 84 -16.20 4.85 -9.57
CA GLY A 84 -17.20 5.17 -8.53
C GLY A 84 -17.29 4.08 -7.46
N LYS A 85 -17.25 2.79 -7.84
CA LYS A 85 -17.22 1.66 -6.90
C LYS A 85 -15.96 1.67 -6.03
N ILE A 86 -14.79 1.97 -6.63
CA ILE A 86 -13.53 2.11 -5.87
C ILE A 86 -13.66 3.24 -4.82
N ALA A 87 -14.14 4.42 -5.25
CA ALA A 87 -14.31 5.57 -4.37
C ALA A 87 -15.31 5.30 -3.24
N GLN A 88 -16.42 4.62 -3.54
CA GLN A 88 -17.44 4.28 -2.56
C GLN A 88 -16.89 3.29 -1.51
N ALA A 89 -16.23 2.22 -1.92
CA ALA A 89 -15.63 1.25 -1.02
C ALA A 89 -14.56 1.92 -0.13
N ALA A 90 -13.68 2.75 -0.70
CA ALA A 90 -12.67 3.48 0.04
C ALA A 90 -13.28 4.46 1.07
N TRP A 91 -14.41 5.08 0.75
CA TRP A 91 -15.13 5.92 1.70
C TRP A 91 -15.77 5.12 2.84
N GLU A 92 -16.31 3.94 2.57
CA GLU A 92 -17.00 3.10 3.56
C GLU A 92 -16.06 2.45 4.56
N CYS A 93 -14.89 1.96 4.12
CA CYS A 93 -13.98 1.15 4.94
C CYS A 93 -12.49 1.50 4.78
N ALA A 94 -12.15 2.65 4.19
CA ALA A 94 -10.79 3.11 3.93
C ALA A 94 -9.96 2.17 3.00
N ASP A 95 -10.63 1.28 2.26
CA ASP A 95 -10.02 0.30 1.39
C ASP A 95 -10.93 0.02 0.17
N PRO A 96 -10.40 -0.16 -1.05
CA PRO A 96 -8.98 -0.26 -1.40
C PRO A 96 -8.29 1.11 -1.50
N GLY A 97 -6.95 1.10 -1.35
CA GLY A 97 -6.09 2.21 -1.77
C GLY A 97 -6.04 2.31 -3.30
N LEU A 98 -5.66 3.46 -3.83
CA LEU A 98 -5.52 3.69 -5.27
C LEU A 98 -4.07 4.02 -5.63
N GLN A 99 -3.53 3.34 -6.65
CA GLN A 99 -2.17 3.53 -7.14
C GLN A 99 -2.19 3.81 -8.65
N TYR A 100 -1.45 4.82 -9.08
CA TYR A 100 -1.35 5.27 -10.47
C TYR A 100 -0.12 4.66 -11.13
N ASP A 101 -0.30 3.55 -11.84
CA ASP A 101 0.78 2.69 -12.33
C ASP A 101 1.80 3.41 -13.24
N ASP A 102 1.31 4.15 -14.22
CA ASP A 102 2.17 4.84 -15.20
C ASP A 102 2.92 5.99 -14.54
N THR A 103 2.25 6.78 -13.70
CA THR A 103 2.87 7.87 -12.93
C THR A 103 3.97 7.34 -12.00
N ILE A 104 3.69 6.27 -11.24
CA ILE A 104 4.66 5.64 -10.33
C ILE A 104 5.91 5.23 -11.10
N ASN A 105 5.74 4.56 -12.25
CA ASN A 105 6.88 4.10 -13.04
C ASN A 105 7.59 5.23 -13.81
N ALA A 106 6.90 6.31 -14.16
CA ALA A 106 7.52 7.51 -14.73
C ALA A 106 8.42 8.23 -13.72
N TRP A 107 8.10 8.15 -12.43
CA TRP A 107 8.89 8.74 -11.34
C TRP A 107 9.92 7.77 -10.75
N HIS A 108 10.01 6.56 -11.25
CA HIS A 108 10.93 5.55 -10.75
C HIS A 108 12.39 5.99 -10.92
N THR A 109 13.13 6.07 -9.83
CA THR A 109 14.50 6.60 -9.80
C THR A 109 15.56 5.61 -10.30
N THR A 110 15.23 4.32 -10.36
CA THR A 110 16.11 3.24 -10.85
C THR A 110 15.43 2.38 -11.92
N PRO A 111 14.95 2.95 -13.04
CA PRO A 111 14.10 2.22 -14.01
C PRO A 111 14.80 1.04 -14.69
N ASN A 112 16.15 1.06 -14.74
CA ASN A 112 16.95 -0.03 -15.31
C ASN A 112 17.02 -1.28 -14.41
N SER A 113 16.60 -1.17 -13.14
CA SER A 113 16.60 -2.27 -12.18
C SER A 113 15.34 -3.12 -12.23
N GLY A 114 14.29 -2.64 -12.89
CA GLY A 114 13.01 -3.33 -13.02
C GLY A 114 11.83 -2.37 -12.97
N ARG A 115 10.62 -2.93 -12.96
CA ARG A 115 9.37 -2.18 -12.87
C ARG A 115 8.85 -2.22 -11.42
N ILE A 116 8.25 -1.13 -10.97
CA ILE A 116 7.51 -1.08 -9.71
C ILE A 116 6.11 -1.63 -9.95
N ASN A 117 5.77 -2.77 -9.34
CA ASN A 117 4.47 -3.43 -9.49
C ASN A 117 3.58 -3.28 -8.27
N ALA A 118 4.14 -2.95 -7.12
CA ALA A 118 3.42 -2.85 -5.85
C ALA A 118 4.08 -1.82 -4.91
N SER A 119 3.53 -1.68 -3.72
CA SER A 119 4.05 -0.84 -2.65
C SER A 119 3.96 -1.57 -1.30
N ASN A 120 4.45 -0.92 -0.24
CA ASN A 120 4.08 -1.27 1.11
C ASN A 120 2.58 -0.99 1.37
N PRO A 121 2.00 -1.44 2.51
CA PRO A 121 0.56 -1.32 2.77
C PRO A 121 -0.02 0.09 2.65
N CYS A 122 0.67 1.10 3.18
CA CYS A 122 0.18 2.49 3.17
C CYS A 122 0.49 3.25 1.87
N SER A 123 1.17 2.61 0.91
CA SER A 123 1.53 3.16 -0.41
C SER A 123 2.51 4.35 -0.38
N GLU A 124 3.21 4.57 0.73
CA GLU A 124 4.26 5.61 0.79
C GLU A 124 5.60 5.14 0.23
N TYR A 125 5.82 3.83 0.09
CA TYR A 125 7.04 3.25 -0.41
C TYR A 125 6.80 2.45 -1.69
N MET A 126 7.11 3.06 -2.83
CA MET A 126 7.02 2.48 -4.17
C MET A 126 8.38 1.92 -4.56
N SER A 127 8.53 0.61 -4.59
CA SER A 127 9.81 -0.05 -4.87
C SER A 127 9.65 -1.33 -5.66
N LEU A 128 10.79 -1.91 -6.03
CA LEU A 128 10.88 -3.18 -6.74
C LEU A 128 10.27 -4.32 -5.93
N ASP A 129 9.80 -5.33 -6.63
CA ASP A 129 9.34 -6.58 -6.01
C ASP A 129 10.46 -7.21 -5.16
N ASN A 130 10.06 -7.94 -4.14
CA ASN A 130 10.96 -8.58 -3.18
C ASN A 130 11.88 -7.59 -2.41
N SER A 131 11.53 -6.32 -2.37
CA SER A 131 12.24 -5.35 -1.54
C SER A 131 11.72 -5.35 -0.10
N SER A 132 12.55 -4.87 0.80
CA SER A 132 12.16 -4.53 2.18
C SER A 132 12.61 -3.11 2.49
N CYS A 133 11.95 -2.46 3.43
CA CYS A 133 12.33 -1.13 3.90
C CYS A 133 12.61 -1.17 5.39
N ASN A 134 13.82 -0.79 5.79
CA ASN A 134 14.20 -0.64 7.19
C ASN A 134 13.78 0.74 7.67
N LEU A 135 13.00 0.83 8.75
CA LEU A 135 12.37 2.06 9.21
C LEU A 135 12.90 2.52 10.56
N ALA A 136 13.06 3.84 10.72
CA ALA A 136 13.26 4.47 12.00
C ALA A 136 12.55 5.82 12.04
N SER A 137 12.19 6.27 13.26
CA SER A 137 11.57 7.57 13.46
C SER A 137 12.21 8.28 14.66
N LEU A 138 12.47 9.57 14.53
CA LEU A 138 12.97 10.41 15.60
C LEU A 138 11.85 11.29 16.15
N ASN A 139 11.68 11.29 17.48
CA ASN A 139 10.75 12.20 18.12
C ASN A 139 11.35 13.61 18.15
N LEU A 140 10.89 14.49 17.27
CA LEU A 140 11.43 15.84 17.09
C LEU A 140 11.30 16.71 18.35
N LEU A 141 10.27 16.50 19.18
CA LEU A 141 10.11 17.22 20.44
C LEU A 141 11.28 17.01 21.43
N LYS A 142 12.01 15.90 21.30
CA LYS A 142 13.17 15.61 22.13
C LYS A 142 14.42 16.39 21.73
N PHE A 143 14.35 17.16 20.65
CA PHE A 143 15.41 18.04 20.18
C PHE A 143 15.12 19.54 20.43
N LEU A 144 14.05 19.86 21.16
CA LEU A 144 13.85 21.20 21.69
C LEU A 144 14.65 21.40 22.98
N ASP A 145 15.20 22.60 23.15
CA ASP A 145 15.80 23.06 24.40
C ASP A 145 14.73 23.63 25.36
N GLU A 146 15.16 24.20 26.51
CA GLU A 146 14.27 24.77 27.53
C GLU A 146 13.54 26.05 27.07
N ASP A 147 14.01 26.67 26.01
CA ASP A 147 13.44 27.86 25.36
C ASP A 147 12.67 27.53 24.05
N ASP A 148 12.36 26.26 23.82
CA ASP A 148 11.68 25.73 22.61
C ASP A 148 12.47 25.95 21.30
N HIS A 149 13.78 26.17 21.36
CA HIS A 149 14.61 26.19 20.16
C HIS A 149 15.04 24.78 19.76
N PHE A 150 15.01 24.51 18.45
CA PHE A 150 15.40 23.22 17.90
C PHE A 150 16.92 23.07 17.83
N ASP A 151 17.47 22.08 18.53
CA ASP A 151 18.90 21.75 18.52
C ASP A 151 19.27 20.96 17.24
N VAL A 152 19.64 21.70 16.20
CA VAL A 152 20.06 21.15 14.91
C VAL A 152 21.30 20.26 15.05
N GLY A 153 22.26 20.64 15.91
CA GLY A 153 23.50 19.87 16.10
C GLY A 153 23.26 18.49 16.69
N ARG A 154 22.41 18.40 17.72
CA ARG A 154 22.01 17.14 18.35
C ARG A 154 21.16 16.30 17.41
N PHE A 155 20.23 16.92 16.66
CA PHE A 155 19.43 16.24 15.65
C PHE A 155 20.29 15.63 14.53
N THR A 156 21.22 16.39 13.98
CA THR A 156 22.15 15.90 12.93
C THR A 156 22.91 14.66 13.39
N LYS A 157 23.48 14.71 14.61
CA LYS A 157 24.19 13.53 15.18
C LYS A 157 23.27 12.32 15.38
N ALA A 158 22.03 12.55 15.79
CA ALA A 158 21.05 11.46 15.95
C ALA A 158 20.70 10.83 14.61
N VAL A 159 20.52 11.63 13.54
CA VAL A 159 20.27 11.14 12.19
C VAL A 159 21.45 10.30 11.68
N GLU A 160 22.69 10.80 11.79
CA GLU A 160 23.89 10.06 11.39
C GLU A 160 24.00 8.71 12.10
N LEU A 161 23.76 8.69 13.42
CA LEU A 161 23.82 7.46 14.22
C LEU A 161 22.73 6.47 13.82
N VAL A 162 21.49 6.94 13.66
CA VAL A 162 20.35 6.07 13.35
C VAL A 162 20.47 5.51 11.93
N ILE A 163 20.82 6.30 10.92
CA ILE A 163 21.06 5.81 9.55
C ILE A 163 22.16 4.75 9.54
N THR A 164 23.26 5.00 10.23
CA THR A 164 24.36 4.01 10.35
C THR A 164 23.88 2.72 11.01
N ALA A 165 23.13 2.80 12.10
CA ALA A 165 22.59 1.64 12.78
C ALA A 165 21.61 0.85 11.91
N MET A 166 20.74 1.54 11.15
CA MET A 166 19.81 0.92 10.21
C MET A 166 20.55 0.19 9.09
N ASP A 167 21.57 0.80 8.50
CA ASP A 167 22.38 0.16 7.46
C ASP A 167 23.13 -1.08 7.99
N ILE A 168 23.70 -0.98 9.18
CA ILE A 168 24.36 -2.14 9.84
C ILE A 168 23.35 -3.25 10.10
N SER A 169 22.12 -2.94 10.53
CA SER A 169 21.11 -3.95 10.86
C SER A 169 20.73 -4.83 9.67
N ILE A 170 20.80 -4.33 8.45
CA ILE A 170 20.57 -5.11 7.22
C ILE A 170 21.56 -6.28 7.09
N CYS A 171 22.79 -6.13 7.59
CA CYS A 171 23.81 -7.19 7.53
C CYS A 171 23.46 -8.41 8.37
N PHE A 172 22.65 -8.23 9.42
CA PHE A 172 22.32 -9.25 10.41
C PHE A 172 20.84 -9.67 10.38
N ALA A 173 20.03 -8.99 9.58
CA ALA A 173 18.60 -9.26 9.47
C ALA A 173 18.35 -10.62 8.81
N ASP A 174 17.35 -11.32 9.31
CA ASP A 174 16.78 -12.50 8.68
C ASP A 174 15.63 -12.12 7.77
N PHE A 175 15.51 -12.79 6.64
CA PHE A 175 14.50 -12.52 5.63
C PHE A 175 13.66 -13.77 5.36
N PRO A 176 12.33 -13.60 5.09
CA PRO A 176 11.43 -14.74 4.93
C PRO A 176 11.69 -15.56 3.66
N THR A 177 12.33 -14.96 2.63
CA THR A 177 12.68 -15.64 1.38
C THR A 177 14.08 -15.21 0.90
N GLU A 178 14.73 -16.08 0.13
CA GLU A 178 16.04 -15.79 -0.47
C GLU A 178 15.97 -14.59 -1.43
N ALA A 179 14.91 -14.46 -2.22
CA ALA A 179 14.71 -13.34 -3.14
C ALA A 179 14.65 -11.99 -2.39
N ILE A 180 13.95 -11.92 -1.25
CA ILE A 180 13.90 -10.72 -0.41
C ILE A 180 15.28 -10.44 0.20
N CYS A 181 15.99 -11.46 0.65
CA CYS A 181 17.34 -11.35 1.19
C CYS A 181 18.31 -10.75 0.16
N GLU A 182 18.32 -11.30 -1.05
CA GLU A 182 19.19 -10.84 -2.13
C GLU A 182 18.88 -9.39 -2.53
N THR A 183 17.59 -9.06 -2.78
CA THR A 183 17.16 -7.73 -3.16
C THR A 183 17.52 -6.71 -2.08
N THR A 184 17.24 -7.03 -0.80
CA THR A 184 17.51 -6.12 0.30
C THR A 184 19.01 -5.88 0.50
N ARG A 185 19.85 -6.92 0.37
CA ARG A 185 21.32 -6.77 0.47
C ARG A 185 21.90 -5.95 -0.67
N ASN A 186 21.33 -6.06 -1.87
CA ASN A 186 21.79 -5.32 -3.05
C ASN A 186 21.37 -3.85 -3.03
N PHE A 187 20.14 -3.56 -2.65
CA PHE A 187 19.57 -2.22 -2.72
C PHE A 187 19.58 -1.47 -1.38
N ARG A 188 19.68 -2.17 -0.25
CA ARG A 188 19.83 -1.61 1.12
C ARG A 188 18.88 -0.45 1.39
N GLN A 189 17.58 -0.67 1.21
CA GLN A 189 16.56 0.37 1.38
C GLN A 189 16.37 0.74 2.86
N LEU A 190 16.44 2.05 3.16
CA LEU A 190 16.30 2.66 4.47
C LEU A 190 15.22 3.72 4.47
#